data_2adec4243c16403367408ffd7fd39622
#
_entry.id   2adec4243c16403367408ffd7fd39622
#
_cell.length_a   1.000
_cell.length_b   1.000
_cell.length_c   1.000
_cell.angle_alpha   90.00
_cell.angle_beta   90.00
_cell.angle_gamma   90.00
#
_symmetry.space_group_name_H-M   'P 1'
#
loop_
_entity.id
_entity.type
_entity.pdbx_description
1 polymer ?
#
loop_
_entity_poly.entity_id
_entity_poly.type
_entity_poly.pdbx_seq_one_letter_code
_entity_poly.pdbx_strand_id
1 'polypeptide(L)'
;MSEAKSSQPDPAPEQPKPFVAPCHDRPPSATLQWLRDGWRDYRAAPGLSIAWGTFCMLLSWSVAWMAWRVGGWVLLLSLLSGFVFVAPLLAFGMYSISRKLCMGRTPTFAGTLRAVRRPIANSLVFALVLLVIFLIWARAASMVHIFFPSTGTLHLREMAVYLGVGSAVGACFAYACFAASVFSLPFIANRDVDVITAVVSSVNAVLRNRWTMFAWAVIVATLTGVGFMTGMIGFIVIMPWLGYATWHGYRDSLDVDGWDVLPAHHD
;
A
#
# COMPACT_ATOMS: atom_id res chain seq x y z
N MET A 1 -32.49 -9.68 -55.03
CA MET A 1 -31.85 -8.70 -54.17
C MET A 1 -31.10 -9.48 -53.11
N SER A 2 -29.79 -9.62 -53.25
CA SER A 2 -28.97 -10.39 -52.32
C SER A 2 -28.29 -9.38 -51.37
N GLU A 3 -28.67 -9.41 -50.10
CA GLU A 3 -28.04 -8.60 -49.05
C GLU A 3 -26.59 -9.07 -48.86
N ALA A 4 -25.67 -8.18 -49.19
CA ALA A 4 -24.25 -8.36 -48.87
C ALA A 4 -24.08 -8.23 -47.35
N LYS A 5 -23.89 -9.40 -46.69
CA LYS A 5 -23.48 -9.48 -45.28
C LYS A 5 -22.09 -8.85 -45.16
N SER A 6 -22.02 -7.63 -44.61
CA SER A 6 -20.76 -6.96 -44.31
C SER A 6 -19.99 -7.82 -43.28
N SER A 7 -18.94 -8.49 -43.72
CA SER A 7 -18.00 -9.17 -42.85
C SER A 7 -17.26 -8.11 -42.02
N GLN A 8 -17.64 -7.99 -40.72
CA GLN A 8 -16.76 -7.34 -39.77
C GLN A 8 -15.43 -8.12 -39.73
N PRO A 9 -14.31 -7.43 -39.83
CA PRO A 9 -13.01 -8.11 -39.67
C PRO A 9 -12.96 -8.76 -38.28
N ASP A 10 -12.51 -10.01 -38.24
CA ASP A 10 -12.25 -10.71 -37.00
C ASP A 10 -11.37 -9.84 -36.07
N PRO A 11 -11.70 -9.72 -34.78
CA PRO A 11 -10.85 -8.99 -33.83
C PRO A 11 -9.45 -9.59 -33.88
N ALA A 12 -8.45 -8.74 -34.05
CA ALA A 12 -7.06 -9.16 -34.06
C ALA A 12 -6.78 -10.00 -32.78
N PRO A 13 -6.01 -11.08 -32.86
CA PRO A 13 -5.73 -11.94 -31.70
C PRO A 13 -5.15 -11.10 -30.59
N GLU A 14 -5.82 -11.10 -29.44
CA GLU A 14 -5.34 -10.41 -28.22
C GLU A 14 -3.93 -10.92 -27.90
N GLN A 15 -2.97 -10.00 -27.95
CA GLN A 15 -1.60 -10.33 -27.56
C GLN A 15 -1.62 -10.78 -26.10
N PRO A 16 -0.99 -11.91 -25.75
CA PRO A 16 -0.98 -12.38 -24.39
C PRO A 16 -0.39 -11.33 -23.46
N LYS A 17 -1.14 -10.92 -22.44
CA LYS A 17 -0.69 -9.94 -21.46
C LYS A 17 0.58 -10.45 -20.78
N PRO A 18 1.62 -9.65 -20.63
CA PRO A 18 2.86 -10.08 -19.98
C PRO A 18 2.58 -10.42 -18.51
N PHE A 19 3.20 -11.48 -17.98
CA PHE A 19 3.05 -11.90 -16.59
C PHE A 19 3.62 -10.88 -15.59
N VAL A 20 4.57 -10.04 -16.02
CA VAL A 20 5.19 -8.98 -15.19
C VAL A 20 5.12 -7.67 -15.94
N ALA A 21 4.61 -6.63 -15.29
CA ALA A 21 4.58 -5.29 -15.87
C ALA A 21 6.03 -4.78 -16.10
N PRO A 22 6.34 -4.27 -17.30
CA PRO A 22 7.60 -3.60 -17.55
C PRO A 22 7.81 -2.45 -16.54
N CYS A 23 9.04 -2.24 -16.12
CA CYS A 23 9.34 -1.14 -15.22
C CYS A 23 10.46 -0.24 -15.77
N HIS A 24 10.32 1.06 -15.51
CA HIS A 24 11.31 2.08 -15.84
C HIS A 24 12.34 2.21 -14.71
N ASP A 25 13.59 2.46 -15.06
CA ASP A 25 14.65 2.77 -14.09
C ASP A 25 14.51 4.22 -13.64
N ARG A 26 14.41 4.45 -12.34
CA ARG A 26 14.22 5.78 -11.75
C ARG A 26 15.33 6.12 -10.76
N PRO A 27 15.88 7.35 -10.81
CA PRO A 27 16.87 7.79 -9.85
C PRO A 27 16.21 8.02 -8.47
N PRO A 28 16.97 7.95 -7.35
CA PRO A 28 16.44 8.22 -6.01
C PRO A 28 15.78 9.59 -5.86
N SER A 29 16.19 10.60 -6.64
CA SER A 29 15.58 11.93 -6.66
C SER A 29 14.11 11.95 -7.13
N ALA A 30 13.66 10.91 -7.86
CA ALA A 30 12.27 10.78 -8.29
C ALA A 30 11.29 10.73 -7.10
N THR A 31 11.72 10.21 -5.94
CA THR A 31 10.89 10.17 -4.73
C THR A 31 10.46 11.55 -4.26
N LEU A 32 11.30 12.57 -4.44
CA LEU A 32 10.95 13.96 -4.11
C LEU A 32 9.89 14.53 -5.05
N GLN A 33 9.92 14.11 -6.31
CA GLN A 33 8.89 14.49 -7.27
C GLN A 33 7.56 13.84 -6.91
N TRP A 34 7.55 12.55 -6.55
CA TRP A 34 6.34 11.88 -6.08
C TRP A 34 5.72 12.56 -4.86
N LEU A 35 6.54 13.00 -3.90
CA LEU A 35 6.07 13.76 -2.74
C LEU A 35 5.48 15.13 -3.14
N ARG A 36 6.10 15.83 -4.08
CA ARG A 36 5.59 17.13 -4.58
C ARG A 36 4.26 16.97 -5.30
N ASP A 37 4.16 15.95 -6.15
CA ASP A 37 2.94 15.65 -6.89
C ASP A 37 1.82 15.19 -5.97
N GLY A 38 2.13 14.32 -4.99
CA GLY A 38 1.19 13.93 -3.93
C GLY A 38 0.71 15.11 -3.08
N TRP A 39 1.59 16.05 -2.79
CA TRP A 39 1.21 17.28 -2.07
C TRP A 39 0.33 18.20 -2.91
N ARG A 40 0.56 18.24 -4.22
CA ARG A 40 -0.32 18.97 -5.16
C ARG A 40 -1.72 18.38 -5.16
N ASP A 41 -1.85 17.04 -5.19
CA ASP A 41 -3.14 16.35 -5.13
C ASP A 41 -3.84 16.60 -3.78
N TYR A 42 -3.10 16.58 -2.67
CA TYR A 42 -3.63 16.92 -1.35
C TYR A 42 -4.26 18.31 -1.34
N ARG A 43 -3.58 19.30 -1.93
CA ARG A 43 -4.08 20.68 -2.02
C ARG A 43 -5.20 20.85 -3.04
N ALA A 44 -5.29 20.00 -4.04
CA ALA A 44 -6.36 20.03 -5.03
C ALA A 44 -7.70 19.49 -4.50
N ALA A 45 -7.66 18.57 -3.51
CA ALA A 45 -8.86 18.01 -2.89
C ALA A 45 -8.76 18.03 -1.34
N PRO A 46 -8.61 19.20 -0.69
CA PRO A 46 -8.27 19.28 0.73
C PRO A 46 -9.37 18.69 1.62
N GLY A 47 -10.65 18.91 1.32
CA GLY A 47 -11.76 18.39 2.12
C GLY A 47 -11.80 16.86 2.15
N LEU A 48 -11.60 16.20 1.00
CA LEU A 48 -11.53 14.74 0.93
C LEU A 48 -10.27 14.18 1.58
N SER A 49 -9.14 14.87 1.39
CA SER A 49 -7.86 14.47 2.00
C SER A 49 -7.93 14.51 3.52
N ILE A 50 -8.46 15.60 4.09
CA ILE A 50 -8.65 15.74 5.54
C ILE A 50 -9.65 14.71 6.06
N ALA A 51 -10.78 14.51 5.39
CA ALA A 51 -11.78 13.52 5.80
C ALA A 51 -11.18 12.10 5.82
N TRP A 52 -10.43 11.72 4.79
CA TRP A 52 -9.79 10.40 4.70
C TRP A 52 -8.67 10.24 5.74
N GLY A 53 -7.84 11.27 5.92
CA GLY A 53 -6.79 11.28 6.94
C GLY A 53 -7.35 11.24 8.36
N THR A 54 -8.45 11.96 8.64
CA THR A 54 -9.15 11.88 9.92
C THR A 54 -9.71 10.48 10.18
N PHE A 55 -10.25 9.84 9.16
CA PHE A 55 -10.69 8.45 9.28
C PHE A 55 -9.53 7.50 9.63
N CYS A 56 -8.37 7.65 8.98
CA CYS A 56 -7.17 6.89 9.31
C CYS A 56 -6.70 7.15 10.75
N MET A 57 -6.72 8.41 11.20
CA MET A 57 -6.37 8.79 12.56
C MET A 57 -7.31 8.15 13.59
N LEU A 58 -8.62 8.27 13.39
CA LEU A 58 -9.62 7.71 14.30
C LEU A 58 -9.54 6.19 14.38
N LEU A 59 -9.29 5.52 13.25
CA LEU A 59 -9.06 4.07 13.24
C LEU A 59 -7.80 3.70 14.03
N SER A 60 -6.70 4.44 13.83
CA SER A 60 -5.46 4.22 14.58
C SER A 60 -5.64 4.43 16.08
N TRP A 61 -6.37 5.47 16.49
CA TRP A 61 -6.73 5.71 17.89
C TRP A 61 -7.61 4.60 18.45
N SER A 62 -8.59 4.13 17.69
CA SER A 62 -9.45 3.02 18.13
C SER A 62 -8.65 1.76 18.39
N VAL A 63 -7.71 1.40 17.51
CA VAL A 63 -6.83 0.25 17.68
C VAL A 63 -5.92 0.43 18.90
N ALA A 64 -5.30 1.60 19.07
CA ALA A 64 -4.45 1.91 20.19
C ALA A 64 -5.22 1.87 21.53
N TRP A 65 -6.42 2.44 21.57
CA TRP A 65 -7.29 2.44 22.74
C TRP A 65 -7.75 1.02 23.12
N MET A 66 -8.14 0.21 22.15
CA MET A 66 -8.50 -1.19 22.40
C MET A 66 -7.30 -1.98 22.93
N ALA A 67 -6.12 -1.83 22.33
CA ALA A 67 -4.89 -2.47 22.80
C ALA A 67 -4.55 -2.08 24.24
N TRP A 68 -4.73 -0.79 24.59
CA TRP A 68 -4.52 -0.29 25.96
C TRP A 68 -5.51 -0.85 26.97
N ARG A 69 -6.80 -0.90 26.61
CA ARG A 69 -7.88 -1.27 27.55
C ARG A 69 -7.94 -2.77 27.85
N VAL A 70 -7.66 -3.60 26.88
CA VAL A 70 -7.89 -5.07 26.99
C VAL A 70 -6.58 -5.84 27.23
N GLY A 71 -5.44 -5.24 26.95
CA GLY A 71 -4.11 -5.62 27.47
C GLY A 71 -3.66 -7.07 27.27
N GLY A 72 -4.08 -7.77 26.22
CA GLY A 72 -3.70 -9.17 25.98
C GLY A 72 -3.03 -9.38 24.61
N TRP A 73 -2.03 -10.27 24.56
CA TRP A 73 -1.32 -10.64 23.34
C TRP A 73 -2.26 -11.15 22.23
N VAL A 74 -3.27 -11.93 22.61
CA VAL A 74 -4.27 -12.48 21.65
C VAL A 74 -5.06 -11.37 21.00
N LEU A 75 -5.48 -10.36 21.77
CA LEU A 75 -6.21 -9.22 21.23
C LEU A 75 -5.32 -8.36 20.33
N LEU A 76 -4.07 -8.09 20.74
CA LEU A 76 -3.12 -7.31 19.93
C LEU A 76 -2.90 -7.99 18.56
N LEU A 77 -2.65 -9.30 18.55
CA LEU A 77 -2.50 -10.06 17.31
C LEU A 77 -3.77 -10.05 16.47
N SER A 78 -4.94 -10.15 17.10
CA SER A 78 -6.23 -10.08 16.39
C SER A 78 -6.47 -8.72 15.76
N LEU A 79 -6.16 -7.63 16.46
CA LEU A 79 -6.28 -6.26 15.96
C LEU A 79 -5.29 -5.98 14.83
N LEU A 80 -4.04 -6.43 14.96
CA LEU A 80 -3.04 -6.29 13.90
C LEU A 80 -3.43 -7.09 12.67
N SER A 81 -3.91 -8.32 12.84
CA SER A 81 -4.44 -9.12 11.73
C SER A 81 -5.63 -8.44 11.05
N GLY A 82 -6.57 -7.91 11.83
CA GLY A 82 -7.71 -7.15 11.32
C GLY A 82 -7.28 -5.90 10.54
N PHE A 83 -6.26 -5.18 11.01
CA PHE A 83 -5.72 -4.02 10.33
C PHE A 83 -5.12 -4.37 8.96
N VAL A 84 -4.48 -5.53 8.82
CA VAL A 84 -3.95 -6.02 7.54
C VAL A 84 -5.05 -6.12 6.47
N PHE A 85 -6.29 -6.46 6.83
CA PHE A 85 -7.41 -6.49 5.90
C PHE A 85 -7.99 -5.11 5.59
N VAL A 86 -7.91 -4.16 6.52
CA VAL A 86 -8.47 -2.82 6.35
C VAL A 86 -7.51 -1.88 5.62
N ALA A 87 -6.21 -2.01 5.82
CA ALA A 87 -5.20 -1.14 5.24
C ALA A 87 -5.27 -1.02 3.69
N PRO A 88 -5.41 -2.11 2.92
CA PRO A 88 -5.59 -2.01 1.46
C PRO A 88 -6.82 -1.19 1.06
N LEU A 89 -7.93 -1.36 1.78
CA LEU A 89 -9.18 -0.62 1.48
C LEU A 89 -9.00 0.89 1.68
N LEU A 90 -8.25 1.28 2.71
CA LEU A 90 -7.91 2.68 2.94
C LEU A 90 -7.05 3.25 1.82
N ALA A 91 -6.06 2.49 1.36
CA ALA A 91 -5.18 2.89 0.28
C ALA A 91 -5.95 3.11 -1.04
N PHE A 92 -6.90 2.25 -1.37
CA PHE A 92 -7.71 2.40 -2.60
C PHE A 92 -8.50 3.70 -2.65
N GLY A 93 -9.01 4.18 -1.52
CA GLY A 93 -9.67 5.48 -1.45
C GLY A 93 -8.75 6.62 -1.89
N MET A 94 -7.52 6.62 -1.37
CA MET A 94 -6.51 7.62 -1.72
C MET A 94 -6.10 7.54 -3.19
N TYR A 95 -5.87 6.32 -3.71
CA TYR A 95 -5.53 6.13 -5.13
C TYR A 95 -6.65 6.56 -6.07
N SER A 96 -7.91 6.33 -5.69
CA SER A 96 -9.08 6.79 -6.47
C SER A 96 -9.14 8.31 -6.58
N ILE A 97 -8.81 9.05 -5.51
CA ILE A 97 -8.76 10.52 -5.51
C ILE A 97 -7.68 11.00 -6.46
N SER A 98 -6.44 10.51 -6.30
CA SER A 98 -5.31 10.89 -7.15
C SER A 98 -5.54 10.54 -8.63
N ARG A 99 -6.12 9.36 -8.88
CA ARG A 99 -6.51 8.94 -10.24
C ARG A 99 -7.48 9.91 -10.90
N LYS A 100 -8.53 10.33 -10.20
CA LYS A 100 -9.52 11.29 -10.74
C LYS A 100 -8.87 12.65 -11.01
N LEU A 101 -8.03 13.14 -10.11
CA LEU A 101 -7.28 14.38 -10.30
C LEU A 101 -6.36 14.32 -11.52
N CYS A 102 -5.64 13.20 -11.71
CA CYS A 102 -4.82 12.99 -12.90
C CYS A 102 -5.62 12.97 -14.22
N MET A 103 -6.91 12.61 -14.16
CA MET A 103 -7.83 12.65 -15.32
C MET A 103 -8.52 14.01 -15.49
N GLY A 104 -8.17 15.02 -14.69
CA GLY A 104 -8.82 16.34 -14.70
C GLY A 104 -10.27 16.32 -14.18
N ARG A 105 -10.66 15.26 -13.43
CA ARG A 105 -12.00 15.11 -12.84
C ARG A 105 -12.00 15.50 -11.38
N THR A 106 -13.10 16.07 -10.89
CA THR A 106 -13.27 16.37 -9.47
C THR A 106 -13.60 15.08 -8.70
N PRO A 107 -12.81 14.71 -7.69
CA PRO A 107 -13.13 13.56 -6.86
C PRO A 107 -14.30 13.87 -5.94
N THR A 108 -15.23 12.91 -5.79
CA THR A 108 -16.38 13.00 -4.89
C THR A 108 -16.28 11.93 -3.79
N PHE A 109 -16.85 12.19 -2.61
CA PHE A 109 -16.82 11.23 -1.51
C PHE A 109 -17.52 9.91 -1.89
N ALA A 110 -18.70 10.01 -2.50
CA ALA A 110 -19.46 8.85 -2.95
C ALA A 110 -18.71 8.03 -4.02
N GLY A 111 -18.08 8.71 -4.98
CA GLY A 111 -17.27 8.06 -6.01
C GLY A 111 -16.02 7.39 -5.44
N THR A 112 -15.39 8.00 -4.45
CA THR A 112 -14.24 7.40 -3.73
C THR A 112 -14.67 6.15 -2.97
N LEU A 113 -15.81 6.19 -2.27
CA LEU A 113 -16.31 5.03 -1.54
C LEU A 113 -16.72 3.87 -2.46
N ARG A 114 -17.32 4.17 -3.63
CA ARG A 114 -17.62 3.15 -4.66
C ARG A 114 -16.35 2.53 -5.23
N ALA A 115 -15.31 3.32 -5.46
CA ALA A 115 -14.03 2.84 -5.96
C ALA A 115 -13.34 1.86 -4.99
N VAL A 116 -13.50 2.05 -3.68
CA VAL A 116 -13.00 1.12 -2.65
C VAL A 116 -13.72 -0.24 -2.71
N ARG A 117 -15.00 -0.26 -3.06
CA ARG A 117 -15.80 -1.50 -3.08
C ARG A 117 -15.53 -2.40 -4.28
N ARG A 118 -14.99 -1.89 -5.37
CA ARG A 118 -14.81 -2.64 -6.61
C ARG A 118 -13.78 -3.75 -6.55
N PRO A 119 -12.54 -3.51 -6.11
CA PRO A 119 -11.50 -4.52 -6.07
C PRO A 119 -11.55 -5.36 -4.78
N ILE A 120 -12.72 -5.48 -4.10
CA ILE A 120 -12.81 -6.16 -2.80
C ILE A 120 -12.27 -7.59 -2.88
N ALA A 121 -12.62 -8.36 -3.92
CA ALA A 121 -12.14 -9.73 -4.06
C ALA A 121 -10.61 -9.78 -4.17
N ASN A 122 -10.02 -8.99 -5.08
CA ASN A 122 -8.56 -8.88 -5.22
C ASN A 122 -7.91 -8.31 -3.97
N SER A 123 -8.57 -7.37 -3.28
CA SER A 123 -8.10 -6.81 -2.01
C SER A 123 -8.05 -7.85 -0.89
N LEU A 124 -9.03 -8.73 -0.80
CA LEU A 124 -9.05 -9.80 0.19
C LEU A 124 -7.98 -10.84 -0.10
N VAL A 125 -7.78 -11.21 -1.36
CA VAL A 125 -6.67 -12.12 -1.74
C VAL A 125 -5.33 -11.48 -1.43
N PHE A 126 -5.15 -10.18 -1.73
CA PHE A 126 -3.94 -9.44 -1.38
C PHE A 126 -3.73 -9.36 0.14
N ALA A 127 -4.79 -9.08 0.90
CA ALA A 127 -4.72 -9.06 2.37
C ALA A 127 -4.36 -10.42 2.95
N LEU A 128 -4.79 -11.53 2.31
CA LEU A 128 -4.38 -12.88 2.68
C LEU A 128 -2.87 -13.09 2.46
N VAL A 129 -2.30 -12.59 1.38
CA VAL A 129 -0.84 -12.62 1.14
C VAL A 129 -0.10 -11.89 2.27
N LEU A 130 -0.54 -10.67 2.61
CA LEU A 130 0.05 -9.91 3.71
C LEU A 130 -0.13 -10.62 5.06
N LEU A 131 -1.28 -11.25 5.30
CA LEU A 131 -1.53 -12.01 6.52
C LEU A 131 -0.56 -13.20 6.64
N VAL A 132 -0.28 -13.92 5.56
CA VAL A 132 0.71 -15.02 5.56
C VAL A 132 2.09 -14.49 5.93
N ILE A 133 2.53 -13.38 5.32
CA ILE A 133 3.81 -12.75 5.67
C ILE A 133 3.82 -12.32 7.14
N PHE A 134 2.73 -11.74 7.64
CA PHE A 134 2.59 -11.35 9.03
C PHE A 134 2.66 -12.55 10.01
N LEU A 135 2.02 -13.67 9.68
CA LEU A 135 2.06 -14.88 10.52
C LEU A 135 3.47 -15.50 10.56
N ILE A 136 4.17 -15.49 9.41
CA ILE A 136 5.57 -15.95 9.36
C ILE A 136 6.46 -15.02 10.23
N TRP A 137 6.26 -13.70 10.15
CA TRP A 137 6.94 -12.76 11.01
C TRP A 137 6.64 -12.97 12.49
N ALA A 138 5.37 -13.15 12.85
CA ALA A 138 4.97 -13.40 14.24
C ALA A 138 5.62 -14.68 14.80
N ARG A 139 5.76 -15.71 13.95
CA ARG A 139 6.47 -16.93 14.30
C ARG A 139 7.97 -16.72 14.48
N ALA A 140 8.61 -15.96 13.57
CA ALA A 140 10.02 -15.60 13.66
C ALA A 140 10.29 -14.76 14.92
N ALA A 141 9.44 -13.77 15.22
CA ALA A 141 9.55 -12.94 16.42
C ALA A 141 9.44 -13.78 17.71
N SER A 142 8.53 -14.77 17.74
CA SER A 142 8.42 -15.71 18.87
C SER A 142 9.70 -16.55 19.06
N MET A 143 10.36 -16.94 17.97
CA MET A 143 11.63 -17.66 18.05
C MET A 143 12.76 -16.77 18.61
N VAL A 144 12.85 -15.52 18.19
CA VAL A 144 13.82 -14.57 18.75
C VAL A 144 13.62 -14.42 20.27
N HIS A 145 12.38 -14.38 20.73
CA HIS A 145 12.06 -14.28 22.16
C HIS A 145 12.52 -15.50 22.98
N ILE A 146 12.53 -16.71 22.39
CA ILE A 146 13.01 -17.93 23.05
C ILE A 146 14.52 -17.87 23.32
N PHE A 147 15.28 -17.26 22.42
CA PHE A 147 16.74 -17.13 22.57
C PHE A 147 17.16 -16.05 23.58
N PHE A 148 16.24 -15.15 23.95
CA PHE A 148 16.47 -14.08 24.92
C PHE A 148 15.37 -14.12 26.02
N PRO A 149 15.35 -15.15 26.88
CA PRO A 149 14.32 -15.27 27.94
C PRO A 149 14.46 -14.11 28.92
N SER A 150 13.35 -13.46 29.22
CA SER A 150 13.25 -12.29 30.10
C SER A 150 13.26 -12.66 31.62
N THR A 151 13.85 -13.79 32.02
CA THR A 151 13.93 -14.24 33.43
C THR A 151 15.19 -13.68 34.06
N GLY A 152 15.16 -12.42 34.47
CA GLY A 152 16.25 -11.75 35.19
C GLY A 152 16.40 -10.27 34.84
N THR A 153 17.25 -9.54 35.57
CA THR A 153 17.66 -8.18 35.22
C THR A 153 18.56 -8.25 33.96
N LEU A 154 17.99 -7.95 32.79
CA LEU A 154 18.73 -7.88 31.53
C LEU A 154 19.84 -6.81 31.65
N HIS A 155 21.09 -7.20 31.44
CA HIS A 155 22.16 -6.22 31.28
C HIS A 155 21.91 -5.38 30.01
N LEU A 156 22.30 -4.10 30.06
CA LEU A 156 22.10 -3.16 28.96
C LEU A 156 22.57 -3.70 27.60
N ARG A 157 23.67 -4.46 27.60
CA ARG A 157 24.24 -5.11 26.41
C ARG A 157 23.32 -6.19 25.84
N GLU A 158 22.74 -7.04 26.70
CA GLU A 158 21.84 -8.12 26.26
C GLU A 158 20.54 -7.55 25.69
N MET A 159 20.01 -6.50 26.32
CA MET A 159 18.85 -5.78 25.83
C MET A 159 19.14 -5.11 24.47
N ALA A 160 20.31 -4.50 24.28
CA ALA A 160 20.70 -3.90 23.02
C ALA A 160 20.82 -4.96 21.89
N VAL A 161 21.39 -6.13 22.19
CA VAL A 161 21.48 -7.24 21.22
C VAL A 161 20.09 -7.77 20.87
N TYR A 162 19.22 -7.99 21.85
CA TYR A 162 17.84 -8.43 21.65
C TYR A 162 17.06 -7.47 20.75
N LEU A 163 17.09 -6.19 21.10
CA LEU A 163 16.43 -5.15 20.31
C LEU A 163 17.03 -5.03 18.90
N GLY A 164 18.37 -5.14 18.78
CA GLY A 164 19.07 -5.09 17.49
C GLY A 164 18.68 -6.23 16.57
N VAL A 165 18.69 -7.46 17.05
CA VAL A 165 18.30 -8.66 16.28
C VAL A 165 16.81 -8.61 15.94
N GLY A 166 15.96 -8.30 16.91
CA GLY A 166 14.51 -8.18 16.71
C GLY A 166 14.16 -7.10 15.68
N SER A 167 14.81 -5.93 15.76
CA SER A 167 14.62 -4.84 14.80
C SER A 167 15.12 -5.22 13.40
N ALA A 168 16.26 -5.91 13.27
CA ALA A 168 16.78 -6.36 11.99
C ALA A 168 15.82 -7.36 11.32
N VAL A 169 15.34 -8.36 12.06
CA VAL A 169 14.35 -9.32 11.58
C VAL A 169 13.05 -8.60 11.19
N GLY A 170 12.55 -7.72 12.05
CA GLY A 170 11.35 -6.91 11.77
C GLY A 170 11.49 -6.05 10.51
N ALA A 171 12.65 -5.42 10.31
CA ALA A 171 12.93 -4.61 9.12
C ALA A 171 12.94 -5.44 7.83
N CYS A 172 13.46 -6.67 7.84
CA CYS A 172 13.43 -7.58 6.69
C CYS A 172 11.98 -7.90 6.29
N PHE A 173 11.13 -8.25 7.26
CA PHE A 173 9.71 -8.54 7.00
C PHE A 173 8.94 -7.30 6.58
N ALA A 174 9.19 -6.15 7.20
CA ALA A 174 8.59 -4.88 6.81
C ALA A 174 8.95 -4.51 5.36
N TYR A 175 10.21 -4.73 4.96
CA TYR A 175 10.65 -4.48 3.59
C TYR A 175 10.03 -5.48 2.59
N ALA A 176 9.85 -6.74 2.96
CA ALA A 176 9.13 -7.71 2.15
C ALA A 176 7.65 -7.31 1.94
N CYS A 177 6.95 -6.91 3.01
CA CYS A 177 5.59 -6.36 2.92
C CYS A 177 5.54 -5.10 2.06
N PHE A 178 6.49 -4.18 2.23
CA PHE A 178 6.62 -2.98 1.41
C PHE A 178 6.79 -3.34 -0.07
N ALA A 179 7.72 -4.24 -0.40
CA ALA A 179 7.97 -4.65 -1.78
C ALA A 179 6.75 -5.32 -2.42
N ALA A 180 6.01 -6.12 -1.65
CA ALA A 180 4.79 -6.76 -2.12
C ALA A 180 3.65 -5.76 -2.33
N SER A 181 3.57 -4.65 -1.57
CA SER A 181 2.39 -3.78 -1.51
C SER A 181 2.53 -2.46 -2.24
N VAL A 182 3.74 -1.89 -2.32
CA VAL A 182 3.93 -0.49 -2.71
C VAL A 182 3.36 -0.14 -4.08
N PHE A 183 3.48 -1.00 -5.06
CA PHE A 183 2.95 -0.78 -6.41
C PHE A 183 1.84 -1.76 -6.80
N SER A 184 1.70 -2.88 -6.12
CA SER A 184 0.61 -3.82 -6.40
C SER A 184 -0.76 -3.23 -6.06
N LEU A 185 -0.88 -2.55 -4.92
CA LEU A 185 -2.16 -1.94 -4.52
C LEU A 185 -2.65 -0.86 -5.51
N PRO A 186 -1.84 0.14 -5.91
CA PRO A 186 -2.27 1.09 -6.93
C PRO A 186 -2.47 0.42 -8.30
N PHE A 187 -1.75 -0.65 -8.64
CA PHE A 187 -1.96 -1.40 -9.88
C PHE A 187 -3.34 -2.07 -9.89
N ILE A 188 -3.71 -2.81 -8.84
CA ILE A 188 -5.04 -3.41 -8.66
C ILE A 188 -6.15 -2.34 -8.64
N ALA A 189 -5.87 -1.16 -8.08
CA ALA A 189 -6.83 -0.04 -8.05
C ALA A 189 -7.06 0.60 -9.42
N ASN A 190 -6.09 0.49 -10.33
CA ASN A 190 -6.08 1.17 -11.63
C ASN A 190 -6.48 0.28 -12.80
N ARG A 191 -6.05 -0.97 -12.80
CA ARG A 191 -6.13 -1.88 -13.93
C ARG A 191 -6.82 -3.20 -13.54
N ASP A 192 -7.40 -3.85 -14.53
CA ASP A 192 -7.90 -5.21 -14.38
C ASP A 192 -6.72 -6.19 -14.44
N VAL A 193 -6.19 -6.52 -13.27
CA VAL A 193 -5.01 -7.36 -13.06
C VAL A 193 -5.24 -8.30 -11.89
N ASP A 194 -4.74 -9.51 -12.01
CA ASP A 194 -4.74 -10.46 -10.90
C ASP A 194 -3.71 -10.09 -9.83
N VAL A 195 -3.94 -10.55 -8.61
CA VAL A 195 -3.10 -10.20 -7.45
C VAL A 195 -1.67 -10.71 -7.61
N ILE A 196 -1.47 -11.87 -8.21
CA ILE A 196 -0.14 -12.49 -8.35
C ILE A 196 0.70 -11.65 -9.32
N THR A 197 0.17 -11.33 -10.48
CA THR A 197 0.81 -10.43 -11.46
C THR A 197 1.13 -9.07 -10.85
N ALA A 198 0.20 -8.48 -10.08
CA ALA A 198 0.41 -7.21 -9.42
C ALA A 198 1.54 -7.27 -8.38
N VAL A 199 1.56 -8.30 -7.53
CA VAL A 199 2.60 -8.48 -6.49
C VAL A 199 3.97 -8.74 -7.13
N VAL A 200 4.04 -9.64 -8.11
CA VAL A 200 5.31 -9.95 -8.80
C VAL A 200 5.85 -8.71 -9.51
N SER A 201 4.99 -7.92 -10.16
CA SER A 201 5.37 -6.66 -10.81
C SER A 201 5.89 -5.63 -9.80
N SER A 202 5.24 -5.51 -8.63
CA SER A 202 5.69 -4.62 -7.55
C SER A 202 7.08 -5.03 -7.03
N VAL A 203 7.26 -6.32 -6.70
CA VAL A 203 8.55 -6.84 -6.23
C VAL A 203 9.65 -6.66 -7.29
N ASN A 204 9.36 -6.95 -8.55
CA ASN A 204 10.30 -6.73 -9.65
C ASN A 204 10.72 -5.26 -9.75
N ALA A 205 9.79 -4.32 -9.68
CA ALA A 205 10.08 -2.89 -9.73
C ALA A 205 10.93 -2.43 -8.55
N VAL A 206 10.66 -2.95 -7.33
CA VAL A 206 11.46 -2.68 -6.13
C VAL A 206 12.88 -3.20 -6.27
N LEU A 207 13.07 -4.42 -6.76
CA LEU A 207 14.39 -5.02 -6.93
C LEU A 207 15.22 -4.31 -8.03
N ARG A 208 14.58 -3.91 -9.12
CA ARG A 208 15.26 -3.15 -10.20
C ARG A 208 15.64 -1.74 -9.77
N ASN A 209 14.77 -1.06 -9.04
CA ASN A 209 14.97 0.31 -8.55
C ASN A 209 15.40 0.33 -7.06
N ARG A 210 16.25 -0.59 -6.62
CA ARG A 210 16.57 -0.83 -5.20
C ARG A 210 16.89 0.43 -4.40
N TRP A 211 17.69 1.35 -4.94
CA TRP A 211 18.10 2.57 -4.23
C TRP A 211 16.97 3.59 -4.13
N THR A 212 16.19 3.74 -5.19
CA THR A 212 15.01 4.62 -5.22
C THR A 212 13.95 4.11 -4.27
N MET A 213 13.70 2.79 -4.28
CA MET A 213 12.71 2.17 -3.41
C MET A 213 13.16 2.07 -1.96
N PHE A 214 14.46 1.93 -1.71
CA PHE A 214 15.01 2.07 -0.36
C PHE A 214 14.82 3.49 0.17
N ALA A 215 15.16 4.51 -0.62
CA ALA A 215 14.90 5.91 -0.25
C ALA A 215 13.40 6.16 0.02
N TRP A 216 12.52 5.59 -0.82
CA TRP A 216 11.08 5.68 -0.62
C TRP A 216 10.62 5.01 0.67
N ALA A 217 11.09 3.80 0.96
CA ALA A 217 10.80 3.09 2.21
C ALA A 217 11.24 3.90 3.44
N VAL A 218 12.43 4.51 3.40
CA VAL A 218 12.93 5.39 4.48
C VAL A 218 12.02 6.62 4.66
N ILE A 219 11.60 7.26 3.58
CA ILE A 219 10.68 8.41 3.64
C ILE A 219 9.35 7.99 4.27
N VAL A 220 8.76 6.88 3.81
CA VAL A 220 7.50 6.36 4.36
C VAL A 220 7.64 6.03 5.84
N ALA A 221 8.71 5.34 6.24
CA ALA A 221 8.96 4.99 7.63
C ALA A 221 9.15 6.23 8.50
N THR A 222 9.92 7.22 8.03
CA THR A 222 10.18 8.47 8.76
C THR A 222 8.89 9.28 8.96
N LEU A 223 8.13 9.51 7.90
CA LEU A 223 6.88 10.27 7.99
C LEU A 223 5.84 9.53 8.85
N THR A 224 5.75 8.22 8.74
CA THR A 224 4.89 7.41 9.62
C THR A 224 5.34 7.52 11.07
N GLY A 225 6.65 7.48 11.34
CA GLY A 225 7.22 7.72 12.67
C GLY A 225 6.84 9.10 13.23
N VAL A 226 6.94 10.15 12.42
CA VAL A 226 6.47 11.51 12.79
C VAL A 226 4.97 11.49 13.11
N GLY A 227 4.17 10.76 12.34
CA GLY A 227 2.74 10.57 12.61
C GLY A 227 2.49 9.97 14.00
N PHE A 228 3.25 8.94 14.41
CA PHE A 228 3.16 8.38 15.76
C PHE A 228 3.65 9.36 16.83
N MET A 229 4.74 10.07 16.61
CA MET A 229 5.27 11.06 17.57
C MET A 229 4.30 12.22 17.81
N THR A 230 3.44 12.54 16.86
CA THR A 230 2.37 13.55 17.01
C THR A 230 1.10 12.99 17.66
N GLY A 231 1.17 11.82 18.30
CA GLY A 231 -0.01 11.16 18.87
C GLY A 231 -1.03 10.76 17.81
N MET A 232 -0.57 10.42 16.62
CA MET A 232 -1.36 10.02 15.44
C MET A 232 -2.17 11.14 14.78
N ILE A 233 -2.18 12.36 15.34
CA ILE A 233 -2.84 13.53 14.73
C ILE A 233 -2.22 13.85 13.35
N GLY A 234 -0.90 13.69 13.23
CA GLY A 234 -0.18 13.87 11.97
C GLY A 234 -0.69 12.99 10.83
N PHE A 235 -1.37 11.87 11.11
CA PHE A 235 -1.93 10.99 10.09
C PHE A 235 -3.04 11.64 9.26
N ILE A 236 -3.66 12.71 9.76
CA ILE A 236 -4.64 13.50 8.98
C ILE A 236 -4.01 14.02 7.69
N VAL A 237 -2.73 14.37 7.74
CA VAL A 237 -1.99 14.91 6.59
C VAL A 237 -1.11 13.84 5.94
N ILE A 238 -0.36 13.11 6.76
CA ILE A 238 0.69 12.19 6.29
C ILE A 238 0.11 11.02 5.48
N MET A 239 -1.00 10.41 5.94
CA MET A 239 -1.56 9.24 5.28
C MET A 239 -2.08 9.53 3.87
N PRO A 240 -2.93 10.55 3.65
CA PRO A 240 -3.35 10.89 2.29
C PRO A 240 -2.16 11.35 1.42
N TRP A 241 -1.25 12.14 1.97
CA TRP A 241 -0.07 12.60 1.24
C TRP A 241 0.80 11.45 0.74
N LEU A 242 1.13 10.48 1.59
CA LEU A 242 1.88 9.28 1.20
C LEU A 242 1.11 8.41 0.20
N GLY A 243 -0.20 8.28 0.37
CA GLY A 243 -1.06 7.55 -0.57
C GLY A 243 -1.00 8.15 -1.98
N TYR A 244 -1.17 9.46 -2.10
CA TYR A 244 -1.07 10.17 -3.39
C TYR A 244 0.34 10.08 -3.97
N ALA A 245 1.37 10.28 -3.16
CA ALA A 245 2.75 10.17 -3.61
C ALA A 245 3.08 8.75 -4.11
N THR A 246 2.56 7.71 -3.44
CA THR A 246 2.70 6.32 -3.88
C THR A 246 2.01 6.08 -5.24
N TRP A 247 0.83 6.69 -5.46
CA TRP A 247 0.15 6.65 -6.76
C TRP A 247 1.01 7.22 -7.88
N HIS A 248 1.64 8.37 -7.65
CA HIS A 248 2.55 8.98 -8.64
C HIS A 248 3.80 8.11 -8.86
N GLY A 249 4.36 7.54 -7.78
CA GLY A 249 5.47 6.59 -7.89
C GLY A 249 5.14 5.35 -8.71
N TYR A 250 3.96 4.78 -8.51
CA TYR A 250 3.46 3.66 -9.31
C TYR A 250 3.37 4.02 -10.80
N ARG A 251 2.75 5.15 -11.13
CA ARG A 251 2.59 5.59 -12.52
C ARG A 251 3.91 5.95 -13.20
N ASP A 252 4.87 6.42 -12.44
CA ASP A 252 6.19 6.77 -12.93
C ASP A 252 7.07 5.53 -13.15
N SER A 253 6.89 4.49 -12.34
CA SER A 253 7.78 3.33 -12.31
C SER A 253 7.30 2.14 -13.14
N LEU A 254 5.97 1.93 -13.29
CA LEU A 254 5.42 0.78 -14.01
C LEU A 254 4.75 1.20 -15.31
N ASP A 255 5.07 0.47 -16.39
CA ASP A 255 4.32 0.50 -17.63
C ASP A 255 3.18 -0.51 -17.55
N VAL A 256 1.96 0.00 -17.49
CA VAL A 256 0.75 -0.81 -17.28
C VAL A 256 -0.24 -0.69 -18.45
N ASP A 257 0.19 -0.18 -19.59
CA ASP A 257 -0.69 0.05 -20.73
C ASP A 257 -1.19 -1.25 -21.37
N GLY A 258 -0.52 -2.38 -21.13
CA GLY A 258 -0.96 -3.69 -21.56
C GLY A 258 -2.17 -4.27 -20.80
N TRP A 259 -2.67 -3.61 -19.74
CA TRP A 259 -3.84 -4.04 -18.97
C TRP A 259 -5.00 -3.07 -19.12
N ASP A 260 -6.22 -3.61 -19.18
CA ASP A 260 -7.43 -2.81 -19.32
C ASP A 260 -7.62 -1.87 -18.12
N VAL A 261 -7.98 -0.64 -18.41
CA VAL A 261 -8.30 0.33 -17.37
C VAL A 261 -9.61 -0.08 -16.69
N LEU A 262 -9.61 -0.22 -15.37
CA LEU A 262 -10.87 -0.39 -14.65
C LEU A 262 -11.82 0.76 -15.01
N PRO A 263 -13.03 0.45 -15.55
CA PRO A 263 -13.93 1.49 -16.03
C PRO A 263 -14.22 2.49 -14.92
N ALA A 264 -13.91 3.76 -15.18
CA ALA A 264 -14.40 4.84 -14.34
C ALA A 264 -15.92 4.92 -14.56
N HIS A 265 -16.73 4.65 -13.54
CA HIS A 265 -18.15 4.94 -13.68
C HIS A 265 -18.35 6.43 -13.86
N HIS A 266 -19.20 6.76 -14.80
CA HIS A 266 -19.80 8.08 -14.88
C HIS A 266 -20.57 8.29 -13.56
N ASP A 267 -20.11 9.26 -12.76
CA ASP A 267 -20.84 9.80 -11.62
C ASP A 267 -21.82 10.84 -12.13
#